data_f5e0b71bc454747d58426a536f44e7fc
#
_entry.id   f5e0b71bc454747d58426a536f44e7fc
#
_cell.length_a   1.000
_cell.length_b   1.000
_cell.length_c   1.000
_cell.angle_alpha   90.00
_cell.angle_beta   90.00
_cell.angle_gamma   90.00
#
_symmetry.space_group_name_H-M   'P 1'
#
loop_
_entity.id
_entity.type
_entity.pdbx_description
1 polymer ?
#
loop_
_entity_poly.entity_id
_entity_poly.type
_entity_poly.pdbx_seq_one_letter_code
_entity_poly.pdbx_strand_id
1 'polypeptide(L)'
;PAPGQVRERPHQFASRSVGPASGAGVTGGANGIGPPRGCSGSTCWTVAHSARAALLVDGAAYFSALRSSILKARSSVLILGWDIDNRVRMPPVGVDDDPDASRTLGRLLAHVVAARPELRIRILLWDYSLLYAAKRQVLPTLRLRWSTPQRIEICLDDTLPIGASHHQKIVVVDDSVAFCGGLDVTSRRWDTPEHKPTNPDRRDGRGLPYPPFHDIQMVVDGETAKMLSRLARDRWTRTTGQPVPPAEGQGHDPWPTGILPDFHDVRIGIARTIPLFNAEPEVRE
;
A
#
# COMPACT_ATOMS: atom_id res chain seq x y z
N PRO A 1 10.36 22.13 50.61
CA PRO A 1 10.95 22.50 49.33
C PRO A 1 10.08 21.97 48.21
N ALA A 2 9.58 22.90 47.40
CA ALA A 2 8.74 22.63 46.26
C ALA A 2 9.59 22.20 45.04
N PRO A 3 9.09 21.35 44.12
CA PRO A 3 9.82 20.96 42.91
C PRO A 3 9.71 22.07 41.84
N GLY A 4 10.84 22.27 41.14
CA GLY A 4 11.06 23.33 40.18
C GLY A 4 10.20 23.22 38.92
N GLN A 5 9.74 24.36 38.47
CA GLN A 5 9.07 24.60 37.20
C GLN A 5 10.10 24.53 36.05
N VAL A 6 9.88 23.64 35.09
CA VAL A 6 10.57 23.63 33.80
C VAL A 6 9.87 24.62 32.88
N ARG A 7 10.57 25.67 32.45
CA ARG A 7 10.07 26.63 31.44
C ARG A 7 10.22 26.03 30.06
N GLU A 8 9.10 25.76 29.41
CA GLU A 8 9.03 25.50 27.98
C GLU A 8 9.24 26.77 27.17
N ARG A 9 10.14 26.75 26.20
CA ARG A 9 10.31 27.80 25.19
C ARG A 9 9.38 27.52 24.03
N PRO A 10 8.60 28.48 23.55
CA PRO A 10 7.79 28.29 22.34
C PRO A 10 8.68 28.32 21.08
N HIS A 11 8.62 27.28 20.26
CA HIS A 11 9.16 27.29 18.91
C HIS A 11 8.25 28.10 17.99
N GLN A 12 8.71 29.27 17.55
CA GLN A 12 8.07 30.06 16.50
C GLN A 12 8.36 29.41 15.14
N PHE A 13 7.33 28.86 14.51
CA PHE A 13 7.34 28.55 13.10
C PHE A 13 7.06 29.82 12.30
N ALA A 14 8.08 30.31 11.56
CA ALA A 14 7.91 31.42 10.63
C ALA A 14 7.25 30.90 9.35
N SER A 15 6.00 31.30 9.10
CA SER A 15 5.32 31.10 7.83
C SER A 15 5.93 32.06 6.78
N ARG A 16 6.61 31.52 5.78
CA ARG A 16 6.96 32.27 4.58
C ARG A 16 5.78 32.20 3.60
N SER A 17 5.12 33.33 3.40
CA SER A 17 4.16 33.55 2.33
C SER A 17 4.88 33.59 0.99
N VAL A 18 4.52 32.69 0.08
CA VAL A 18 4.94 32.74 -1.34
C VAL A 18 3.93 33.60 -2.08
N GLY A 19 4.38 34.73 -2.60
CA GLY A 19 3.59 35.64 -3.43
C GLY A 19 3.36 35.05 -4.85
N PRO A 20 2.33 35.50 -5.59
CA PRO A 20 1.98 34.96 -6.90
C PRO A 20 3.02 35.32 -7.96
N ALA A 21 3.55 34.32 -8.67
CA ALA A 21 4.39 34.51 -9.84
C ALA A 21 3.52 34.91 -11.04
N SER A 22 3.86 36.05 -11.65
CA SER A 22 3.27 36.60 -12.88
C SER A 22 3.48 35.66 -14.08
N GLY A 23 2.42 35.46 -14.86
CA GLY A 23 2.41 34.64 -16.04
C GLY A 23 3.35 35.19 -17.15
N ALA A 24 4.07 34.26 -17.76
CA ALA A 24 4.63 34.44 -19.11
C ALA A 24 4.18 33.22 -19.94
N GLY A 25 3.35 33.49 -20.95
CA GLY A 25 2.90 32.48 -21.90
C GLY A 25 4.08 31.93 -22.70
N VAL A 26 4.12 30.60 -22.85
CA VAL A 26 4.98 29.91 -23.82
C VAL A 26 4.10 29.06 -24.72
N THR A 27 4.03 29.47 -25.96
CA THR A 27 3.46 28.78 -27.11
C THR A 27 4.26 27.54 -27.47
N GLY A 28 3.55 26.52 -27.88
CA GLY A 28 3.84 25.23 -28.46
C GLY A 28 5.22 24.85 -28.95
N GLY A 29 5.55 23.57 -28.68
CA GLY A 29 6.64 22.84 -29.29
C GLY A 29 6.65 21.41 -28.78
N ALA A 30 6.02 20.48 -29.52
CA ALA A 30 6.23 19.07 -29.33
C ALA A 30 7.66 18.70 -29.66
N ASN A 31 8.48 18.33 -28.66
CA ASN A 31 9.69 17.53 -28.87
C ASN A 31 10.33 17.15 -27.52
N GLY A 32 10.56 15.82 -27.37
CA GLY A 32 11.62 15.24 -26.54
C GLY A 32 11.57 15.57 -25.04
N ILE A 33 10.75 14.86 -24.28
CA ILE A 33 10.77 14.94 -22.81
C ILE A 33 12.03 14.21 -22.34
N GLY A 34 13.10 14.95 -22.10
CA GLY A 34 14.28 14.45 -21.40
C GLY A 34 13.90 13.95 -19.99
N PRO A 35 14.77 13.14 -19.34
CA PRO A 35 14.51 12.63 -18.00
C PRO A 35 14.23 13.80 -17.05
N PRO A 36 13.32 13.64 -16.06
CA PRO A 36 12.99 14.70 -15.12
C PRO A 36 14.24 15.17 -14.39
N ARG A 37 14.38 16.49 -14.25
CA ARG A 37 15.41 17.07 -13.39
C ARG A 37 15.15 16.58 -11.96
N GLY A 38 16.02 15.68 -11.45
CA GLY A 38 15.92 15.13 -10.10
C GLY A 38 15.98 13.59 -9.99
N CYS A 39 15.75 12.86 -11.08
CA CYS A 39 16.08 11.44 -11.14
C CYS A 39 17.25 11.23 -12.10
N SER A 40 18.46 11.34 -11.61
CA SER A 40 19.61 10.66 -12.23
C SER A 40 19.51 9.18 -11.80
N GLY A 41 20.05 8.24 -12.56
CA GLY A 41 20.02 6.81 -12.25
C GLY A 41 20.60 6.38 -10.89
N SER A 42 20.87 7.33 -10.00
CA SER A 42 21.33 7.15 -8.62
C SER A 42 20.28 7.48 -7.57
N THR A 43 19.11 8.03 -7.92
CA THR A 43 18.12 8.52 -6.94
C THR A 43 16.74 7.88 -7.08
N CYS A 44 16.51 7.10 -8.11
CA CYS A 44 15.31 6.27 -8.27
C CYS A 44 15.54 5.15 -9.29
N TRP A 45 14.86 4.05 -9.11
CA TRP A 45 14.86 2.92 -10.03
C TRP A 45 14.27 3.29 -11.39
N THR A 46 13.12 3.96 -11.36
CA THR A 46 12.39 4.34 -12.56
C THR A 46 11.50 5.54 -12.29
N VAL A 47 11.16 6.24 -13.36
CA VAL A 47 10.12 7.27 -13.35
C VAL A 47 9.04 6.83 -14.31
N ALA A 48 7.83 6.73 -13.83
CA ALA A 48 6.68 6.27 -14.59
C ALA A 48 5.56 7.29 -14.57
N HIS A 49 4.68 7.24 -15.58
CA HIS A 49 3.55 8.14 -15.71
C HIS A 49 2.30 7.54 -15.05
N SER A 50 1.55 8.37 -14.34
CA SER A 50 0.19 8.10 -13.86
C SER A 50 -0.77 9.12 -14.44
N ALA A 51 -1.88 8.66 -15.00
CA ALA A 51 -2.97 9.55 -15.38
C ALA A 51 -3.65 10.14 -14.14
N ARG A 52 -3.71 9.34 -13.07
CA ARG A 52 -4.30 9.73 -11.77
C ARG A 52 -3.42 9.26 -10.62
N ALA A 53 -3.27 10.14 -9.62
CA ALA A 53 -2.70 9.78 -8.33
C ALA A 53 -3.47 10.48 -7.21
N ALA A 54 -3.65 9.81 -6.06
CA ALA A 54 -4.28 10.41 -4.89
C ALA A 54 -3.57 9.97 -3.60
N LEU A 55 -3.57 10.85 -2.61
CA LEU A 55 -3.05 10.61 -1.27
C LEU A 55 -4.20 10.17 -0.35
N LEU A 56 -4.05 9.03 0.25
CA LEU A 56 -5.00 8.44 1.17
C LEU A 56 -4.47 8.63 2.59
N VAL A 57 -4.95 9.66 3.27
CA VAL A 57 -4.54 9.98 4.63
C VAL A 57 -5.28 9.06 5.58
N ASP A 58 -4.53 8.33 6.38
CA ASP A 58 -4.99 7.38 7.40
C ASP A 58 -5.72 6.13 6.90
N GLY A 59 -5.84 5.18 7.80
CA GLY A 59 -6.40 3.87 7.49
C GLY A 59 -7.85 3.89 7.05
N ALA A 60 -8.64 4.87 7.47
CA ALA A 60 -10.04 4.99 7.08
C ALA A 60 -10.19 5.23 5.57
N ALA A 61 -9.42 6.16 5.02
CA ALA A 61 -9.40 6.43 3.57
C ALA A 61 -8.80 5.25 2.80
N TYR A 62 -7.65 4.74 3.27
CA TYR A 62 -6.95 3.65 2.59
C TYR A 62 -7.78 2.36 2.52
N PHE A 63 -8.32 1.89 3.65
CA PHE A 63 -9.03 0.61 3.66
C PHE A 63 -10.34 0.65 2.88
N SER A 64 -11.03 1.79 2.87
CA SER A 64 -12.21 1.99 2.03
C SER A 64 -11.85 1.97 0.54
N ALA A 65 -10.82 2.73 0.14
CA ALA A 65 -10.35 2.77 -1.25
C ALA A 65 -9.86 1.39 -1.71
N LEU A 66 -9.08 0.69 -0.88
CA LEU A 66 -8.58 -0.64 -1.18
C LEU A 66 -9.73 -1.66 -1.35
N ARG A 67 -10.72 -1.63 -0.45
CA ARG A 67 -11.94 -2.45 -0.59
C ARG A 67 -12.61 -2.24 -1.94
N SER A 68 -12.84 -0.99 -2.32
CA SER A 68 -13.48 -0.64 -3.59
C SER A 68 -12.69 -1.19 -4.78
N SER A 69 -11.37 -1.07 -4.79
CA SER A 69 -10.53 -1.61 -5.87
C SER A 69 -10.54 -3.14 -5.90
N ILE A 70 -10.46 -3.82 -4.75
CA ILE A 70 -10.52 -5.29 -4.66
C ILE A 70 -11.88 -5.81 -5.17
N LEU A 71 -12.98 -5.14 -4.86
CA LEU A 71 -14.31 -5.50 -5.39
C LEU A 71 -14.39 -5.41 -6.91
N LYS A 72 -13.57 -4.59 -7.54
CA LYS A 72 -13.48 -4.45 -9.00
C LYS A 72 -12.48 -5.40 -9.65
N ALA A 73 -11.59 -6.04 -8.88
CA ALA A 73 -10.53 -6.91 -9.40
C ALA A 73 -11.09 -8.03 -10.29
N ARG A 74 -10.47 -8.33 -11.42
CA ARG A 74 -10.89 -9.36 -12.38
C ARG A 74 -9.93 -10.51 -12.52
N SER A 75 -8.62 -10.23 -12.54
CA SER A 75 -7.60 -11.23 -12.86
C SER A 75 -6.57 -11.43 -11.73
N SER A 76 -6.11 -10.36 -11.09
CA SER A 76 -5.07 -10.49 -10.08
C SER A 76 -5.14 -9.45 -8.97
N VAL A 77 -4.81 -9.89 -7.74
CA VAL A 77 -4.47 -9.00 -6.63
C VAL A 77 -3.14 -9.45 -6.05
N LEU A 78 -2.14 -8.57 -6.04
CA LEU A 78 -0.85 -8.81 -5.41
C LEU A 78 -0.75 -7.95 -4.15
N ILE A 79 -0.47 -8.56 -3.00
CA ILE A 79 -0.32 -7.87 -1.72
C ILE A 79 1.08 -8.16 -1.18
N LEU A 80 1.90 -7.13 -1.04
CA LEU A 80 3.17 -7.16 -0.35
C LEU A 80 3.04 -6.37 0.95
N GLY A 81 3.41 -6.97 2.06
CA GLY A 81 3.33 -6.32 3.37
C GLY A 81 4.37 -6.82 4.34
N TRP A 82 4.53 -6.05 5.40
CA TRP A 82 5.27 -6.47 6.58
C TRP A 82 4.40 -7.37 7.46
N ASP A 83 3.09 -7.08 7.51
CA ASP A 83 2.09 -7.84 8.28
C ASP A 83 0.71 -7.74 7.63
N ILE A 84 -0.14 -8.73 7.86
CA ILE A 84 -1.54 -8.75 7.41
C ILE A 84 -2.44 -9.37 8.50
N ASP A 85 -3.64 -8.82 8.68
CA ASP A 85 -4.65 -9.41 9.54
C ASP A 85 -5.98 -9.57 8.78
N ASN A 86 -6.41 -10.80 8.56
CA ASN A 86 -7.65 -11.13 7.84
C ASN A 86 -8.92 -10.61 8.52
N ARG A 87 -8.84 -10.21 9.80
CA ARG A 87 -9.97 -9.66 10.59
C ARG A 87 -10.07 -8.14 10.50
N VAL A 88 -9.11 -7.48 9.85
CA VAL A 88 -9.18 -6.03 9.66
C VAL A 88 -10.48 -5.66 8.99
N ARG A 89 -11.17 -4.68 9.56
CA ARG A 89 -12.40 -4.14 8.98
C ARG A 89 -12.06 -3.33 7.73
N MET A 90 -12.76 -3.64 6.67
CA MET A 90 -12.69 -2.95 5.39
C MET A 90 -14.01 -2.20 5.21
N PRO A 91 -14.09 -0.93 5.64
CA PRO A 91 -15.35 -0.18 5.58
C PRO A 91 -15.82 0.04 4.14
N PRO A 92 -17.13 0.09 3.90
CA PRO A 92 -17.68 0.36 2.59
C PRO A 92 -17.40 1.79 2.13
N VAL A 93 -17.42 2.01 0.81
CA VAL A 93 -17.36 3.33 0.17
C VAL A 93 -18.76 3.70 -0.31
N GLY A 94 -19.47 4.52 0.45
CA GLY A 94 -20.81 5.00 0.02
C GLY A 94 -21.91 3.94 0.00
N VAL A 95 -22.94 4.21 -0.83
CA VAL A 95 -24.19 3.42 -0.88
C VAL A 95 -24.11 2.26 -1.89
N ASP A 96 -23.14 2.31 -2.83
CA ASP A 96 -23.01 1.35 -3.94
C ASP A 96 -22.07 0.18 -3.62
N ASP A 97 -21.78 -0.03 -2.34
CA ASP A 97 -20.95 -1.14 -1.93
C ASP A 97 -21.77 -2.44 -1.89
N ASP A 98 -21.18 -3.52 -2.38
CA ASP A 98 -21.81 -4.84 -2.37
C ASP A 98 -22.18 -5.24 -0.92
N PRO A 99 -23.48 -5.32 -0.58
CA PRO A 99 -23.93 -5.62 0.78
C PRO A 99 -23.55 -7.03 1.23
N ASP A 100 -23.34 -7.96 0.29
CA ASP A 100 -22.94 -9.34 0.56
C ASP A 100 -21.42 -9.46 0.76
N ALA A 101 -20.65 -8.48 0.28
CA ALA A 101 -19.23 -8.44 0.52
C ALA A 101 -18.94 -8.13 1.98
N SER A 102 -18.38 -9.09 2.65
CA SER A 102 -18.02 -8.97 4.07
C SER A 102 -17.15 -7.77 4.37
N ARG A 103 -17.34 -7.22 5.55
CA ARG A 103 -16.61 -6.06 6.08
C ARG A 103 -15.23 -6.41 6.66
N THR A 104 -14.72 -7.61 6.47
CA THR A 104 -13.35 -7.98 6.90
C THR A 104 -12.52 -8.40 5.70
N LEU A 105 -11.21 -8.12 5.75
CA LEU A 105 -10.29 -8.43 4.66
C LEU A 105 -10.40 -9.89 4.20
N GLY A 106 -10.32 -10.84 5.12
CA GLY A 106 -10.32 -12.27 4.76
C GLY A 106 -11.60 -12.71 4.06
N ARG A 107 -12.76 -12.20 4.52
CA ARG A 107 -14.04 -12.51 3.89
C ARG A 107 -14.21 -11.77 2.56
N LEU A 108 -13.72 -10.53 2.45
CA LEU A 108 -13.70 -9.78 1.19
C LEU A 108 -12.91 -10.54 0.13
N LEU A 109 -11.68 -10.99 0.45
CA LEU A 109 -10.85 -11.75 -0.48
C LEU A 109 -11.51 -13.07 -0.89
N ALA A 110 -12.11 -13.79 0.05
CA ALA A 110 -12.84 -15.03 -0.23
C ALA A 110 -14.05 -14.79 -1.13
N HIS A 111 -14.81 -13.72 -0.88
CA HIS A 111 -15.98 -13.33 -1.66
C HIS A 111 -15.60 -13.04 -3.13
N VAL A 112 -14.61 -12.19 -3.37
CA VAL A 112 -14.23 -11.83 -4.75
C VAL A 112 -13.66 -13.02 -5.53
N VAL A 113 -12.91 -13.90 -4.88
CA VAL A 113 -12.39 -15.12 -5.50
C VAL A 113 -13.51 -16.12 -5.80
N ALA A 114 -14.52 -16.24 -4.93
CA ALA A 114 -15.68 -17.09 -5.18
C ALA A 114 -16.51 -16.59 -6.38
N ALA A 115 -16.70 -15.27 -6.48
CA ALA A 115 -17.45 -14.65 -7.54
C ALA A 115 -16.74 -14.64 -8.91
N ARG A 116 -15.40 -14.78 -8.94
CA ARG A 116 -14.58 -14.66 -10.17
C ARG A 116 -13.60 -15.83 -10.30
N PRO A 117 -13.88 -16.82 -11.16
CA PRO A 117 -13.05 -18.03 -11.34
C PRO A 117 -11.61 -17.74 -11.78
N GLU A 118 -11.40 -16.68 -12.54
CA GLU A 118 -10.07 -16.32 -13.08
C GLU A 118 -9.23 -15.50 -12.09
N LEU A 119 -9.86 -14.91 -11.07
CA LEU A 119 -9.14 -14.07 -10.10
C LEU A 119 -8.22 -14.89 -9.23
N ARG A 120 -6.96 -14.48 -9.18
CA ARG A 120 -5.93 -15.02 -8.29
C ARG A 120 -5.39 -13.94 -7.35
N ILE A 121 -5.27 -14.29 -6.09
CA ILE A 121 -4.74 -13.38 -5.06
C ILE A 121 -3.44 -13.97 -4.54
N ARG A 122 -2.38 -13.16 -4.53
CA ARG A 122 -1.07 -13.53 -3.97
C ARG A 122 -0.67 -12.56 -2.88
N ILE A 123 -0.30 -13.11 -1.75
CA ILE A 123 0.08 -12.36 -0.55
C ILE A 123 1.49 -12.77 -0.16
N LEU A 124 2.41 -11.83 -0.19
CA LEU A 124 3.80 -12.02 0.20
C LEU A 124 4.09 -11.19 1.46
N LEU A 125 4.47 -11.85 2.52
CA LEU A 125 4.74 -11.23 3.81
C LEU A 125 6.18 -11.47 4.22
N TRP A 126 6.75 -10.55 4.98
CA TRP A 126 8.04 -10.78 5.59
C TRP A 126 7.96 -11.91 6.61
N ASP A 127 8.90 -12.87 6.52
CA ASP A 127 9.02 -13.91 7.52
C ASP A 127 9.71 -13.35 8.77
N TYR A 128 8.95 -13.31 9.86
CA TYR A 128 9.50 -13.01 11.17
C TYR A 128 10.35 -14.19 11.62
N SER A 129 11.67 -14.10 11.49
CA SER A 129 12.54 -15.10 12.07
C SER A 129 12.19 -15.35 13.56
N LEU A 130 12.47 -16.54 14.05
CA LEU A 130 12.16 -17.07 15.39
C LEU A 130 12.34 -16.09 16.57
N LEU A 131 13.13 -15.03 16.41
CA LEU A 131 13.38 -13.99 17.44
C LEU A 131 12.12 -13.16 17.82
N TYR A 132 11.13 -13.06 16.92
CA TYR A 132 9.90 -12.30 17.18
C TYR A 132 8.67 -13.21 17.36
N ALA A 133 8.79 -14.50 17.12
CA ALA A 133 7.70 -15.47 17.20
C ALA A 133 7.09 -15.55 18.62
N ALA A 134 7.87 -15.31 19.67
CA ALA A 134 7.40 -15.33 21.06
C ALA A 134 6.48 -14.17 21.44
N LYS A 135 6.52 -13.05 20.70
CA LYS A 135 5.73 -11.83 21.01
C LYS A 135 4.48 -11.64 20.13
N ARG A 136 4.36 -12.35 19.03
CA ARG A 136 3.21 -12.27 18.11
C ARG A 136 2.67 -13.67 17.83
N GLN A 137 1.36 -13.75 17.70
CA GLN A 137 0.72 -15.03 17.38
C GLN A 137 1.15 -15.47 15.97
N VAL A 138 2.05 -16.44 15.90
CA VAL A 138 2.49 -17.14 14.67
C VAL A 138 1.33 -17.81 13.92
N LEU A 139 0.17 -17.91 14.56
CA LEU A 139 -1.02 -18.60 14.11
C LEU A 139 -1.92 -17.86 13.08
N PRO A 140 -1.91 -16.52 12.86
CA PRO A 140 -2.78 -15.92 11.87
C PRO A 140 -2.47 -16.38 10.44
N THR A 141 -1.19 -16.53 10.09
CA THR A 141 -0.76 -16.96 8.75
C THR A 141 -1.11 -18.43 8.48
N LEU A 142 -0.97 -19.29 9.49
CA LEU A 142 -1.39 -20.69 9.40
C LEU A 142 -2.92 -20.83 9.30
N ARG A 143 -3.68 -20.04 10.04
CA ARG A 143 -5.15 -20.03 9.93
C ARG A 143 -5.62 -19.51 8.58
N LEU A 144 -4.96 -18.51 8.00
CA LEU A 144 -5.23 -18.06 6.63
C LEU A 144 -5.02 -19.18 5.62
N ARG A 145 -3.92 -19.95 5.71
CA ARG A 145 -3.65 -21.07 4.77
C ARG A 145 -4.67 -22.21 4.86
N TRP A 146 -5.27 -22.46 6.01
CA TRP A 146 -6.21 -23.58 6.21
C TRP A 146 -7.66 -23.27 5.84
N SER A 147 -8.03 -22.00 5.79
CA SER A 147 -9.41 -21.56 5.50
C SER A 147 -9.58 -20.78 4.21
N THR A 148 -8.49 -20.57 3.45
CA THR A 148 -8.54 -19.78 2.21
C THR A 148 -8.81 -20.65 0.99
N PRO A 149 -9.60 -20.18 0.00
CA PRO A 149 -9.74 -20.83 -1.29
C PRO A 149 -8.38 -21.07 -1.95
N GLN A 150 -8.24 -22.14 -2.72
CA GLN A 150 -6.98 -22.51 -3.40
C GLN A 150 -6.36 -21.40 -4.28
N ARG A 151 -7.18 -20.42 -4.68
CA ARG A 151 -6.74 -19.28 -5.51
C ARG A 151 -6.24 -18.08 -4.70
N ILE A 152 -6.12 -18.21 -3.38
CA ILE A 152 -5.45 -17.26 -2.50
C ILE A 152 -4.15 -17.91 -2.02
N GLU A 153 -3.04 -17.48 -2.60
CA GLU A 153 -1.70 -17.99 -2.29
C GLU A 153 -1.03 -17.06 -1.28
N ILE A 154 -0.47 -17.63 -0.21
CA ILE A 154 0.24 -16.86 0.83
C ILE A 154 1.62 -17.43 0.98
N CYS A 155 2.64 -16.58 0.83
CA CYS A 155 4.04 -16.93 1.01
C CYS A 155 4.70 -16.02 2.03
N LEU A 156 5.69 -16.56 2.75
CA LEU A 156 6.57 -15.80 3.63
C LEU A 156 7.91 -15.60 2.91
N ASP A 157 8.45 -14.40 3.02
CA ASP A 157 9.68 -13.99 2.37
C ASP A 157 10.80 -13.87 3.42
N ASP A 158 11.71 -14.82 3.40
CA ASP A 158 12.90 -14.93 4.22
C ASP A 158 14.19 -14.54 3.47
N THR A 159 14.06 -13.95 2.28
CA THR A 159 15.19 -13.65 1.38
C THR A 159 15.97 -12.39 1.79
N LEU A 160 16.11 -12.13 3.09
CA LEU A 160 16.89 -11.02 3.64
C LEU A 160 17.85 -11.49 4.75
N PRO A 161 18.95 -10.76 4.97
CA PRO A 161 19.87 -11.07 6.07
C PRO A 161 19.18 -10.92 7.44
N ILE A 162 19.69 -11.65 8.42
CA ILE A 162 19.24 -11.53 9.82
C ILE A 162 19.38 -10.07 10.27
N GLY A 163 18.32 -9.51 10.83
CA GLY A 163 18.24 -8.11 11.28
C GLY A 163 17.73 -7.12 10.25
N ALA A 164 17.57 -7.54 8.99
CA ALA A 164 16.84 -6.75 7.99
C ALA A 164 15.34 -7.12 7.96
N SER A 165 14.53 -6.28 7.33
CA SER A 165 13.09 -6.55 7.16
C SER A 165 12.59 -6.08 5.79
N HIS A 166 11.67 -6.83 5.22
CA HIS A 166 10.87 -6.36 4.09
C HIS A 166 9.82 -5.37 4.60
N HIS A 167 10.02 -4.09 4.32
CA HIS A 167 9.12 -3.04 4.82
C HIS A 167 8.25 -2.40 3.73
N GLN A 168 8.22 -2.98 2.55
CA GLN A 168 7.38 -2.52 1.44
C GLN A 168 5.91 -2.85 1.72
N LYS A 169 5.02 -1.86 1.50
CA LYS A 169 3.58 -2.05 1.55
C LYS A 169 3.02 -1.65 0.20
N ILE A 170 2.72 -2.66 -0.59
CA ILE A 170 2.26 -2.50 -1.97
C ILE A 170 1.05 -3.42 -2.17
N VAL A 171 -0.03 -2.87 -2.70
CA VAL A 171 -1.15 -3.66 -3.21
C VAL A 171 -1.38 -3.28 -4.65
N VAL A 172 -1.42 -4.27 -5.54
CA VAL A 172 -1.68 -4.05 -6.97
C VAL A 172 -2.93 -4.81 -7.38
N VAL A 173 -3.80 -4.15 -8.11
CA VAL A 173 -5.04 -4.72 -8.65
C VAL A 173 -4.97 -4.69 -10.18
N ASP A 174 -5.01 -5.87 -10.79
CA ASP A 174 -5.04 -6.10 -12.24
C ASP A 174 -3.96 -5.34 -13.05
N ASP A 175 -2.78 -5.14 -12.46
CA ASP A 175 -1.68 -4.32 -13.02
C ASP A 175 -2.09 -2.90 -13.42
N SER A 176 -3.29 -2.46 -13.07
CA SER A 176 -3.91 -1.20 -13.52
C SER A 176 -3.96 -0.14 -12.44
N VAL A 177 -4.11 -0.54 -11.18
CA VAL A 177 -4.11 0.34 -10.01
C VAL A 177 -3.18 -0.25 -8.95
N ALA A 178 -2.39 0.62 -8.32
CA ALA A 178 -1.51 0.22 -7.22
C ALA A 178 -1.62 1.19 -6.04
N PHE A 179 -1.50 0.63 -4.84
CA PHE A 179 -1.38 1.34 -3.57
C PHE A 179 0.04 1.14 -3.05
N CYS A 180 0.69 2.22 -2.63
CA CYS A 180 2.03 2.16 -2.04
C CYS A 180 2.18 3.24 -0.96
N GLY A 181 2.74 2.89 0.20
CA GLY A 181 2.96 3.83 1.32
C GLY A 181 3.35 3.16 2.61
N GLY A 182 2.96 3.74 3.76
CA GLY A 182 3.35 3.28 5.08
C GLY A 182 2.39 2.27 5.74
N LEU A 183 1.17 2.11 5.20
CA LEU A 183 0.11 1.32 5.83
C LEU A 183 0.12 -0.15 5.38
N ASP A 184 0.37 -1.07 6.30
CA ASP A 184 0.01 -2.48 6.14
C ASP A 184 -1.51 -2.68 6.30
N VAL A 185 -2.07 -3.70 5.63
CA VAL A 185 -3.47 -4.10 5.82
C VAL A 185 -3.57 -5.01 7.05
N THR A 186 -3.26 -4.45 8.21
CA THR A 186 -3.18 -5.18 9.48
C THR A 186 -3.92 -4.48 10.60
N SER A 187 -4.02 -5.17 11.73
CA SER A 187 -4.67 -4.68 12.94
C SER A 187 -4.03 -3.41 13.47
N ARG A 188 -4.86 -2.51 14.04
CA ARG A 188 -4.44 -1.27 14.70
C ARG A 188 -3.78 -0.26 13.74
N ARG A 189 -4.25 -0.23 12.47
CA ARG A 189 -3.83 0.76 11.46
C ARG A 189 -4.97 1.65 10.98
N TRP A 190 -6.22 1.27 11.29
CA TRP A 190 -7.37 2.09 10.93
C TRP A 190 -7.51 3.25 11.91
N ASP A 191 -7.58 4.46 11.40
CA ASP A 191 -7.98 5.67 12.14
C ASP A 191 -8.52 6.69 11.14
N THR A 192 -9.11 7.76 11.67
CA THR A 192 -9.61 8.90 10.92
C THR A 192 -8.71 10.13 11.13
N PRO A 193 -8.70 11.11 10.20
CA PRO A 193 -7.82 12.29 10.29
C PRO A 193 -7.99 13.13 11.58
N GLU A 194 -9.10 12.97 12.30
CA GLU A 194 -9.33 13.69 13.56
C GLU A 194 -8.51 13.15 14.72
N HIS A 195 -7.99 11.94 14.64
CA HIS A 195 -7.16 11.27 15.65
C HIS A 195 -7.68 11.43 17.08
N LYS A 196 -9.00 11.39 17.27
CA LYS A 196 -9.61 11.55 18.58
C LYS A 196 -9.01 10.58 19.60
N PRO A 197 -8.72 10.97 20.82
CA PRO A 197 -8.20 10.09 21.86
C PRO A 197 -9.06 8.82 22.01
N THR A 198 -10.39 8.97 21.93
CA THR A 198 -11.35 7.87 21.93
C THR A 198 -12.17 7.89 20.65
N ASN A 199 -12.21 6.75 19.96
CA ASN A 199 -13.04 6.54 18.77
C ASN A 199 -13.71 5.15 18.89
N PRO A 200 -15.06 5.06 18.90
CA PRO A 200 -15.79 3.81 19.08
C PRO A 200 -15.54 2.79 17.96
N ASP A 201 -15.20 3.27 16.76
CA ASP A 201 -14.92 2.43 15.60
C ASP A 201 -13.47 1.94 15.54
N ARG A 202 -12.55 2.58 16.29
CA ARG A 202 -11.14 2.19 16.35
C ARG A 202 -10.94 1.01 17.28
N ARG A 203 -11.27 -0.18 16.75
CA ARG A 203 -11.17 -1.46 17.45
C ARG A 203 -10.39 -2.47 16.62
N ASP A 204 -9.55 -3.24 17.28
CA ASP A 204 -8.80 -4.32 16.65
C ASP A 204 -9.73 -5.53 16.31
N GLY A 205 -9.17 -6.55 15.66
CA GLY A 205 -9.91 -7.76 15.26
C GLY A 205 -10.48 -8.58 16.41
N ARG A 206 -10.17 -8.20 17.69
CA ARG A 206 -10.75 -8.78 18.92
C ARG A 206 -11.78 -7.85 19.55
N GLY A 207 -12.04 -6.71 18.96
CA GLY A 207 -12.93 -5.69 19.49
C GLY A 207 -12.30 -4.76 20.54
N LEU A 208 -11.00 -4.86 20.80
CA LEU A 208 -10.30 -4.03 21.78
C LEU A 208 -9.95 -2.66 21.19
N PRO A 209 -10.17 -1.55 21.92
CA PRO A 209 -9.75 -0.23 21.49
C PRO A 209 -8.22 -0.13 21.47
N TYR A 210 -7.69 0.79 20.66
CA TYR A 210 -6.27 1.09 20.58
C TYR A 210 -6.03 2.58 20.37
N PRO A 211 -4.80 3.08 20.64
CA PRO A 211 -4.46 4.49 20.47
C PRO A 211 -4.60 4.97 19.01
N PRO A 212 -4.70 6.30 18.78
CA PRO A 212 -4.65 6.89 17.44
C PRO A 212 -3.45 6.41 16.64
N PHE A 213 -3.64 6.32 15.31
CA PHE A 213 -2.60 5.92 14.37
C PHE A 213 -2.66 6.83 13.13
N HIS A 214 -1.51 7.36 12.72
CA HIS A 214 -1.40 8.24 11.55
C HIS A 214 -0.38 7.70 10.59
N ASP A 215 -0.74 7.62 9.32
CA ASP A 215 0.14 7.25 8.21
C ASP A 215 -0.53 7.59 6.88
N ILE A 216 0.19 7.47 5.77
CA ILE A 216 -0.29 7.83 4.45
C ILE A 216 -0.06 6.71 3.45
N GLN A 217 -0.99 6.57 2.52
CA GLN A 217 -0.88 5.69 1.35
C GLN A 217 -1.13 6.50 0.09
N MET A 218 -0.47 6.16 -1.01
CA MET A 218 -0.77 6.71 -2.32
C MET A 218 -1.47 5.65 -3.17
N VAL A 219 -2.48 6.03 -3.93
CA VAL A 219 -3.06 5.24 -5.01
C VAL A 219 -2.67 5.84 -6.35
N VAL A 220 -2.24 5.00 -7.28
CA VAL A 220 -1.74 5.39 -8.61
C VAL A 220 -2.28 4.43 -9.68
N ASP A 221 -2.32 4.91 -10.92
CA ASP A 221 -2.67 4.09 -12.08
C ASP A 221 -1.58 4.11 -13.17
N GLY A 222 -1.91 3.61 -14.35
CA GLY A 222 -1.09 3.69 -15.54
C GLY A 222 0.25 2.96 -15.44
N GLU A 223 1.29 3.54 -16.00
CA GLU A 223 2.62 2.94 -16.01
C GLU A 223 3.23 2.81 -14.61
N THR A 224 2.91 3.73 -13.70
CA THR A 224 3.37 3.64 -12.30
C THR A 224 2.83 2.38 -11.62
N ALA A 225 1.55 2.06 -11.80
CA ALA A 225 0.95 0.84 -11.27
C ALA A 225 1.60 -0.41 -11.87
N LYS A 226 1.89 -0.43 -13.19
CA LYS A 226 2.60 -1.53 -13.85
C LYS A 226 4.01 -1.72 -13.32
N MET A 227 4.73 -0.64 -13.03
CA MET A 227 6.08 -0.72 -12.46
C MET A 227 6.07 -1.25 -11.03
N LEU A 228 5.12 -0.82 -10.19
CA LEU A 228 4.91 -1.39 -8.86
C LEU A 228 4.50 -2.86 -8.93
N SER A 229 3.69 -3.23 -9.91
CA SER A 229 3.34 -4.63 -10.17
C SER A 229 4.55 -5.47 -10.57
N ARG A 230 5.41 -4.95 -11.47
CA ARG A 230 6.67 -5.61 -11.83
C ARG A 230 7.53 -5.87 -10.60
N LEU A 231 7.71 -4.85 -9.75
CA LEU A 231 8.46 -4.99 -8.50
C LEU A 231 7.88 -6.08 -7.61
N ALA A 232 6.55 -6.12 -7.47
CA ALA A 232 5.85 -7.13 -6.67
C ALA A 232 6.02 -8.54 -7.24
N ARG A 233 5.91 -8.71 -8.57
CA ARG A 233 6.12 -9.99 -9.26
C ARG A 233 7.56 -10.47 -9.18
N ASP A 234 8.53 -9.58 -9.39
CA ASP A 234 9.96 -9.90 -9.29
C ASP A 234 10.29 -10.41 -7.88
N ARG A 235 9.73 -9.77 -6.84
CA ARG A 235 9.92 -10.19 -5.47
C ARG A 235 9.23 -11.54 -5.19
N TRP A 236 8.00 -11.75 -5.66
CA TRP A 236 7.31 -13.04 -5.56
C TRP A 236 8.13 -14.16 -6.22
N THR A 237 8.59 -13.92 -7.44
CA THR A 237 9.39 -14.90 -8.20
C THR A 237 10.69 -15.24 -7.47
N ARG A 238 11.37 -14.25 -6.90
CA ARG A 238 12.61 -14.46 -6.13
C ARG A 238 12.36 -15.34 -4.90
N THR A 239 11.27 -15.09 -4.18
CA THR A 239 10.94 -15.86 -2.96
C THR A 239 10.46 -17.27 -3.26
N THR A 240 9.66 -17.45 -4.31
CA THR A 240 8.95 -18.72 -4.56
C THR A 240 9.55 -19.56 -5.68
N GLY A 241 10.41 -18.98 -6.52
CA GLY A 241 10.87 -19.58 -7.77
C GLY A 241 9.79 -19.64 -8.88
N GLN A 242 8.57 -19.17 -8.60
CA GLN A 242 7.44 -19.25 -9.53
C GLN A 242 7.14 -17.89 -10.16
N PRO A 243 7.32 -17.72 -11.47
CA PRO A 243 7.00 -16.47 -12.14
C PRO A 243 5.49 -16.21 -12.15
N VAL A 244 5.12 -14.96 -11.94
CA VAL A 244 3.74 -14.48 -12.03
C VAL A 244 3.59 -13.72 -13.34
N PRO A 245 2.72 -14.18 -14.26
CA PRO A 245 2.48 -13.47 -15.51
C PRO A 245 1.81 -12.11 -15.24
N PRO A 246 1.96 -11.13 -16.14
CA PRO A 246 1.17 -9.91 -16.11
C PRO A 246 -0.34 -10.22 -16.12
N ALA A 247 -1.13 -9.38 -15.48
CA ALA A 247 -2.58 -9.53 -15.48
C ALA A 247 -3.14 -9.33 -16.90
N GLU A 248 -3.98 -10.27 -17.34
CA GLU A 248 -4.76 -10.13 -18.56
C GLU A 248 -6.01 -9.29 -18.30
N GLY A 249 -5.83 -8.01 -18.04
CA GLY A 249 -6.93 -7.15 -17.62
C GLY A 249 -7.00 -5.86 -18.41
N GLN A 250 -7.17 -5.97 -19.73
CA GLN A 250 -7.35 -4.78 -20.55
C GLN A 250 -8.82 -4.37 -20.60
N GLY A 251 -9.10 -3.10 -20.34
CA GLY A 251 -10.41 -2.49 -20.60
C GLY A 251 -11.34 -2.33 -19.40
N HIS A 252 -10.87 -2.50 -18.16
CA HIS A 252 -11.63 -2.07 -16.98
C HIS A 252 -10.79 -1.21 -16.05
N ASP A 253 -11.46 -0.41 -15.25
CA ASP A 253 -10.84 0.55 -14.34
C ASP A 253 -11.11 0.17 -12.88
N PRO A 254 -10.13 -0.42 -12.17
CA PRO A 254 -10.26 -0.72 -10.74
C PRO A 254 -9.96 0.48 -9.84
N TRP A 255 -9.88 1.71 -10.37
CA TRP A 255 -9.73 2.90 -9.55
C TRP A 255 -10.82 2.95 -8.47
N PRO A 256 -10.48 3.28 -7.21
CA PRO A 256 -11.43 3.22 -6.12
C PRO A 256 -12.57 4.24 -6.30
N THR A 257 -13.80 3.79 -6.10
CA THR A 257 -14.99 4.63 -6.16
C THR A 257 -14.89 5.73 -5.09
N GLY A 258 -15.30 6.95 -5.45
CA GLY A 258 -15.34 8.09 -4.53
C GLY A 258 -13.97 8.72 -4.21
N ILE A 259 -12.87 8.20 -4.74
CA ILE A 259 -11.56 8.83 -4.62
C ILE A 259 -11.32 9.72 -5.82
N LEU A 260 -11.32 11.03 -5.57
CA LEU A 260 -10.92 12.03 -6.56
C LEU A 260 -9.39 12.06 -6.61
N PRO A 261 -8.78 12.10 -7.81
CA PRO A 261 -7.34 12.28 -7.93
C PRO A 261 -6.91 13.66 -7.40
N ASP A 262 -5.84 13.69 -6.59
CA ASP A 262 -5.17 14.94 -6.20
C ASP A 262 -4.25 15.44 -7.31
N PHE A 263 -3.76 14.51 -8.14
CA PHE A 263 -2.86 14.79 -9.23
C PHE A 263 -3.30 14.11 -10.53
N HIS A 264 -3.16 14.80 -11.64
CA HIS A 264 -3.43 14.30 -12.98
C HIS A 264 -2.15 14.40 -13.84
N ASP A 265 -1.94 13.42 -14.73
CA ASP A 265 -0.83 13.39 -15.69
C ASP A 265 0.54 13.63 -15.06
N VAL A 266 0.80 12.93 -13.93
CA VAL A 266 2.02 13.14 -13.15
C VAL A 266 3.08 12.08 -13.45
N ARG A 267 4.34 12.47 -13.28
CA ARG A 267 5.48 11.56 -13.30
C ARG A 267 5.91 11.23 -11.88
N ILE A 268 5.98 9.96 -11.57
CA ILE A 268 6.28 9.45 -10.22
C ILE A 268 7.58 8.66 -10.26
N GLY A 269 8.54 9.06 -9.42
CA GLY A 269 9.78 8.33 -9.20
C GLY A 269 9.55 7.19 -8.20
N ILE A 270 10.03 6.00 -8.54
CA ILE A 270 10.03 4.84 -7.65
C ILE A 270 11.47 4.59 -7.22
N ALA A 271 11.75 4.79 -5.94
CA ALA A 271 13.05 4.51 -5.32
C ALA A 271 12.98 3.22 -4.49
N ARG A 272 14.10 2.51 -4.41
CA ARG A 272 14.21 1.24 -3.68
C ARG A 272 15.42 1.27 -2.76
N THR A 273 15.30 0.54 -1.66
CA THR A 273 16.42 0.20 -0.79
C THR A 273 16.46 -1.32 -0.63
N ILE A 274 17.55 -1.95 -1.05
CA ILE A 274 17.75 -3.39 -0.97
C ILE A 274 19.13 -3.62 -0.33
N PRO A 275 19.24 -4.38 0.78
CA PRO A 275 20.53 -4.69 1.38
C PRO A 275 21.33 -5.66 0.51
N LEU A 276 22.67 -5.62 0.62
CA LEU A 276 23.54 -6.64 0.05
C LEU A 276 23.23 -7.99 0.70
N PHE A 277 22.84 -8.98 -0.11
CA PHE A 277 22.53 -10.33 0.39
C PHE A 277 22.61 -11.37 -0.74
N ASN A 278 23.21 -12.53 -0.47
CA ASN A 278 23.28 -13.67 -1.39
C ASN A 278 23.74 -13.31 -2.82
N ALA A 279 24.82 -12.52 -2.94
CA ALA A 279 25.37 -12.01 -4.19
C ALA A 279 24.46 -11.01 -4.96
N GLU A 280 23.29 -10.64 -4.44
CA GLU A 280 22.51 -9.52 -4.94
C GLU A 280 23.18 -8.21 -4.52
N PRO A 281 23.42 -7.26 -5.44
CA PRO A 281 24.06 -6.00 -5.10
C PRO A 281 23.17 -5.14 -4.20
N GLU A 282 23.80 -4.36 -3.33
CA GLU A 282 23.10 -3.35 -2.55
C GLU A 282 22.49 -2.30 -3.49
N VAL A 283 21.24 -1.90 -3.22
CA VAL A 283 20.54 -0.82 -3.93
C VAL A 283 20.17 0.26 -2.93
N ARG A 284 20.61 1.48 -3.22
CA ARG A 284 20.25 2.72 -2.49
C ARG A 284 19.90 3.79 -3.51
N GLU A 285 18.63 3.98 -3.75
CA GLU A 285 18.10 4.97 -4.71
C GLU A 285 17.45 6.14 -4.02
#